data_58e8c3a2ea85e889da3a85458fdda0e9
#
_entry.id   58e8c3a2ea85e889da3a85458fdda0e9
#
_cell.length_a   1.000
_cell.length_b   1.000
_cell.length_c   1.000
_cell.angle_alpha   90.00
_cell.angle_beta   90.00
_cell.angle_gamma   90.00
#
_symmetry.space_group_name_H-M   'P 1'
#
loop_
_entity.id
_entity.type
_entity.pdbx_description
1 polymer ?
#
loop_
_entity_poly.entity_id
_entity_poly.type
_entity_poly.pdbx_seq_one_letter_code
_entity_poly.pdbx_strand_id
1 'polypeptide(L)'
;VIDAVGDGVESARVGERVAVDPVVSCGHCYPCSIGKPNVCTTLAVLGVHADGGFSEYAVVPAKNAWKIPEAVADQYAVMIEPFTIAANVTGHGQPTENDTVLVYGAGPIGLTIVQVLKGVYNVKNVIVADRIDERLEKAKESGADWAINNSQTPLGEIFTEKGIKPTLIIDAACHPS
;
A
#
# COMPACT_ATOMS: atom_id res chain seq x y z
N VAL A 1 -15.14 -13.85 -3.09
CA VAL A 1 -16.57 -13.83 -3.52
C VAL A 1 -17.46 -13.97 -2.29
N ILE A 2 -18.55 -13.25 -2.22
CA ILE A 2 -19.55 -13.37 -1.13
C ILE A 2 -20.33 -14.66 -1.34
N ASP A 3 -20.29 -15.54 -0.36
CA ASP A 3 -21.03 -16.81 -0.37
C ASP A 3 -22.38 -16.69 0.34
N ALA A 4 -22.43 -15.93 1.43
CA ALA A 4 -23.65 -15.64 2.19
C ALA A 4 -23.63 -14.22 2.77
N VAL A 5 -24.78 -13.69 3.08
CA VAL A 5 -24.98 -12.41 3.77
C VAL A 5 -25.83 -12.61 5.02
N GLY A 6 -25.49 -11.86 6.08
CA GLY A 6 -26.29 -11.87 7.32
C GLY A 6 -27.61 -11.12 7.19
N ASP A 7 -28.49 -11.29 8.16
CA ASP A 7 -29.78 -10.62 8.20
C ASP A 7 -29.62 -9.09 8.23
N GLY A 8 -30.42 -8.40 7.44
CA GLY A 8 -30.41 -6.92 7.36
C GLY A 8 -29.23 -6.31 6.57
N VAL A 9 -28.38 -7.11 5.93
CA VAL A 9 -27.33 -6.59 5.04
C VAL A 9 -27.92 -6.25 3.68
N GLU A 10 -27.93 -4.96 3.34
CA GLU A 10 -28.42 -4.45 2.05
C GLU A 10 -27.30 -4.03 1.11
N SER A 11 -26.09 -3.77 1.66
CA SER A 11 -24.93 -3.22 0.93
C SER A 11 -24.12 -4.24 0.15
N ALA A 12 -24.37 -5.54 0.34
CA ALA A 12 -23.61 -6.64 -0.25
C ALA A 12 -24.55 -7.76 -0.70
N ARG A 13 -24.18 -8.48 -1.77
CA ARG A 13 -24.99 -9.56 -2.36
C ARG A 13 -24.16 -10.80 -2.60
N VAL A 14 -24.77 -11.96 -2.45
CA VAL A 14 -24.17 -13.26 -2.82
C VAL A 14 -23.70 -13.22 -4.29
N GLY A 15 -22.50 -13.73 -4.52
CA GLY A 15 -21.86 -13.77 -5.83
C GLY A 15 -21.04 -12.52 -6.17
N GLU A 16 -21.10 -11.43 -5.39
CA GLU A 16 -20.26 -10.26 -5.64
C GLU A 16 -18.79 -10.53 -5.27
N ARG A 17 -17.89 -10.01 -6.11
CA ARG A 17 -16.45 -10.01 -5.84
C ARG A 17 -16.10 -8.81 -4.98
N VAL A 18 -15.41 -9.04 -3.89
CA VAL A 18 -15.05 -7.98 -2.93
C VAL A 18 -13.57 -8.06 -2.52
N ALA A 19 -12.99 -6.90 -2.29
CA ALA A 19 -11.78 -6.76 -1.48
C ALA A 19 -12.21 -6.47 -0.03
N VAL A 20 -11.56 -7.11 0.93
CA VAL A 20 -11.86 -6.93 2.34
C VAL A 20 -10.88 -5.94 2.94
N ASP A 21 -11.40 -4.85 3.53
CA ASP A 21 -10.62 -4.01 4.43
C ASP A 21 -10.44 -4.77 5.76
N PRO A 22 -9.22 -5.14 6.15
CA PRO A 22 -9.00 -5.90 7.37
C PRO A 22 -9.18 -5.07 8.64
N VAL A 23 -9.27 -3.74 8.54
CA VAL A 23 -9.35 -2.84 9.69
C VAL A 23 -10.78 -2.67 10.16
N VAL A 24 -11.10 -3.20 11.34
CA VAL A 24 -12.42 -3.12 11.95
C VAL A 24 -12.42 -2.06 13.06
N SER A 25 -13.20 -1.01 12.88
CA SER A 25 -13.39 0.07 13.83
C SER A 25 -14.75 -0.01 14.53
N CYS A 26 -14.85 0.49 15.77
CA CYS A 26 -16.09 0.43 16.57
C CYS A 26 -17.18 1.39 16.06
N GLY A 27 -16.83 2.44 15.34
CA GLY A 27 -17.77 3.41 14.77
C GLY A 27 -18.30 4.49 15.75
N HIS A 28 -18.05 4.40 17.06
CA HIS A 28 -18.67 5.28 18.07
C HIS A 28 -17.68 5.98 19.03
N CYS A 29 -16.42 5.58 19.09
CA CYS A 29 -15.41 6.28 19.91
C CYS A 29 -15.07 7.66 19.32
N TYR A 30 -14.39 8.52 20.09
CA TYR A 30 -14.06 9.87 19.64
C TYR A 30 -13.33 9.90 18.29
N PRO A 31 -12.25 9.15 18.03
CA PRO A 31 -11.66 9.10 16.68
C PRO A 31 -12.65 8.72 15.58
N CYS A 32 -13.51 7.72 15.82
CA CYS A 32 -14.50 7.31 14.83
C CYS A 32 -15.52 8.43 14.57
N SER A 33 -15.98 9.15 15.61
CA SER A 33 -16.97 10.22 15.48
C SER A 33 -16.46 11.42 14.69
N ILE A 34 -15.14 11.63 14.64
CA ILE A 34 -14.49 12.71 13.86
C ILE A 34 -13.93 12.22 12.51
N GLY A 35 -14.36 11.04 12.03
CA GLY A 35 -13.99 10.50 10.72
C GLY A 35 -12.56 9.92 10.64
N LYS A 36 -11.96 9.55 11.77
CA LYS A 36 -10.64 8.90 11.85
C LYS A 36 -10.71 7.47 12.40
N PRO A 37 -11.43 6.55 11.72
CA PRO A 37 -11.60 5.17 12.19
C PRO A 37 -10.30 4.37 12.27
N ASN A 38 -9.29 4.76 11.50
CA ASN A 38 -7.95 4.15 11.51
C ASN A 38 -7.19 4.29 12.83
N VAL A 39 -7.59 5.20 13.71
CA VAL A 39 -7.06 5.37 15.08
C VAL A 39 -8.14 5.08 16.14
N CYS A 40 -9.06 4.18 15.84
CA CYS A 40 -10.09 3.73 16.76
C CYS A 40 -9.47 3.18 18.05
N THR A 41 -10.06 3.53 19.21
CA THR A 41 -9.55 3.09 20.54
C THR A 41 -9.67 1.58 20.76
N THR A 42 -10.55 0.91 20.03
CA THR A 42 -10.74 -0.56 20.06
C THR A 42 -10.56 -1.16 18.67
N LEU A 43 -9.62 -0.62 17.92
CA LEU A 43 -9.30 -1.10 16.58
C LEU A 43 -8.93 -2.58 16.61
N ALA A 44 -9.54 -3.36 15.73
CA ALA A 44 -9.16 -4.74 15.47
C ALA A 44 -8.73 -4.90 14.01
N VAL A 45 -7.83 -5.84 13.76
CA VAL A 45 -7.37 -6.21 12.42
C VAL A 45 -7.65 -7.69 12.22
N LEU A 46 -8.41 -8.02 11.19
CA LEU A 46 -8.67 -9.40 10.77
C LEU A 46 -7.36 -10.09 10.41
N GLY A 47 -7.15 -11.29 10.90
CA GLY A 47 -5.89 -12.02 10.76
C GLY A 47 -4.82 -11.70 11.82
N VAL A 48 -5.06 -10.70 12.70
CA VAL A 48 -4.15 -10.32 13.80
C VAL A 48 -4.86 -10.39 15.16
N HIS A 49 -6.02 -9.73 15.28
CA HIS A 49 -6.80 -9.66 16.52
C HIS A 49 -8.04 -10.57 16.49
N ALA A 50 -8.41 -11.05 15.31
CA ALA A 50 -9.49 -11.98 15.05
C ALA A 50 -9.11 -12.87 13.88
N ASP A 51 -9.88 -13.93 13.60
CA ASP A 51 -9.67 -14.83 12.49
C ASP A 51 -9.61 -14.07 11.16
N GLY A 52 -8.69 -14.48 10.28
CA GLY A 52 -8.41 -13.84 8.99
C GLY A 52 -8.79 -14.70 7.79
N GLY A 53 -8.17 -14.40 6.64
CA GLY A 53 -8.49 -15.02 5.36
C GLY A 53 -7.75 -16.33 5.03
N PHE A 54 -6.92 -16.87 5.93
CA PHE A 54 -6.31 -18.19 5.73
C PHE A 54 -7.29 -19.32 6.12
N SER A 55 -8.46 -19.32 5.48
CA SER A 55 -9.54 -20.26 5.70
C SER A 55 -10.39 -20.37 4.42
N GLU A 56 -11.24 -21.41 4.33
CA GLU A 56 -12.16 -21.57 3.20
C GLU A 56 -13.21 -20.44 3.17
N TYR A 57 -13.64 -20.01 4.36
CA TYR A 57 -14.59 -18.90 4.54
C TYR A 57 -14.14 -17.98 5.66
N ALA A 58 -14.40 -16.69 5.50
CA ALA A 58 -14.17 -15.67 6.52
C ALA A 58 -15.45 -14.85 6.72
N VAL A 59 -15.77 -14.52 7.97
CA VAL A 59 -16.88 -13.63 8.31
C VAL A 59 -16.31 -12.23 8.51
N VAL A 60 -16.86 -11.27 7.76
CA VAL A 60 -16.40 -9.88 7.80
C VAL A 60 -17.60 -8.92 7.94
N PRO A 61 -17.45 -7.76 8.59
CA PRO A 61 -18.51 -6.75 8.59
C PRO A 61 -18.81 -6.29 7.16
N ALA A 62 -20.06 -6.20 6.78
CA ALA A 62 -20.46 -5.81 5.43
C ALA A 62 -19.87 -4.47 4.98
N LYS A 63 -19.68 -3.51 5.90
CA LYS A 63 -19.05 -2.21 5.63
C LYS A 63 -17.56 -2.32 5.21
N ASN A 64 -16.92 -3.45 5.51
CA ASN A 64 -15.52 -3.73 5.18
C ASN A 64 -15.38 -4.49 3.85
N ALA A 65 -16.47 -4.89 3.21
CA ALA A 65 -16.48 -5.60 1.93
C ALA A 65 -16.66 -4.60 0.78
N TRP A 66 -15.58 -4.28 0.09
CA TRP A 66 -15.56 -3.33 -1.02
C TRP A 66 -15.72 -4.03 -2.35
N LYS A 67 -16.76 -3.69 -3.12
CA LYS A 67 -17.01 -4.30 -4.41
C LYS A 67 -15.88 -4.02 -5.39
N ILE A 68 -15.39 -5.08 -6.02
CA ILE A 68 -14.37 -5.01 -7.05
C ILE A 68 -15.05 -4.79 -8.42
N PRO A 69 -14.66 -3.76 -9.20
CA PRO A 69 -15.16 -3.58 -10.55
C PRO A 69 -14.88 -4.80 -11.44
N GLU A 70 -15.81 -5.15 -12.32
CA GLU A 70 -15.69 -6.31 -13.21
C GLU A 70 -14.44 -6.27 -14.10
N ALA A 71 -14.01 -5.08 -14.50
CA ALA A 71 -12.81 -4.87 -15.31
C ALA A 71 -11.50 -5.22 -14.57
N VAL A 72 -11.51 -5.35 -13.24
CA VAL A 72 -10.32 -5.70 -12.45
C VAL A 72 -10.23 -7.21 -12.33
N ALA A 73 -9.23 -7.82 -12.95
CA ALA A 73 -8.98 -9.26 -12.84
C ALA A 73 -8.51 -9.65 -11.42
N ASP A 74 -8.78 -10.89 -11.00
CA ASP A 74 -8.49 -11.37 -9.65
C ASP A 74 -7.01 -11.25 -9.26
N GLN A 75 -6.11 -11.49 -10.21
CA GLN A 75 -4.66 -11.35 -10.00
C GLN A 75 -4.22 -9.92 -9.63
N TYR A 76 -5.00 -8.90 -10.00
CA TYR A 76 -4.77 -7.51 -9.58
C TYR A 76 -5.58 -7.15 -8.34
N ALA A 77 -6.76 -7.76 -8.18
CA ALA A 77 -7.64 -7.50 -7.05
C ALA A 77 -7.00 -7.86 -5.70
N VAL A 78 -6.15 -8.89 -5.66
CA VAL A 78 -5.40 -9.28 -4.45
C VAL A 78 -4.42 -8.21 -3.98
N MET A 79 -4.05 -7.28 -4.86
CA MET A 79 -3.13 -6.18 -4.55
C MET A 79 -3.85 -4.91 -4.06
N ILE A 80 -5.18 -4.87 -4.01
CA ILE A 80 -5.94 -3.67 -3.63
C ILE A 80 -5.52 -3.18 -2.23
N GLU A 81 -5.44 -4.08 -1.24
CA GLU A 81 -5.06 -3.71 0.13
C GLU A 81 -3.62 -3.16 0.18
N PRO A 82 -2.57 -3.83 -0.34
CA PRO A 82 -1.22 -3.25 -0.41
C PRO A 82 -1.14 -1.91 -1.15
N PHE A 83 -1.92 -1.71 -2.20
CA PHE A 83 -2.00 -0.43 -2.89
C PHE A 83 -2.64 0.67 -2.05
N THR A 84 -3.54 0.35 -1.11
CA THR A 84 -4.08 1.36 -0.19
C THR A 84 -3.00 1.93 0.73
N ILE A 85 -2.03 1.11 1.14
CA ILE A 85 -0.87 1.55 1.92
C ILE A 85 -0.03 2.52 1.08
N ALA A 86 0.28 2.15 -0.16
CA ALA A 86 1.03 3.01 -1.07
C ALA A 86 0.31 4.35 -1.34
N ALA A 87 -1.01 4.30 -1.60
CA ALA A 87 -1.81 5.50 -1.81
C ALA A 87 -1.85 6.41 -0.58
N ASN A 88 -1.97 5.84 0.62
CA ASN A 88 -1.95 6.61 1.87
C ASN A 88 -0.60 7.29 2.09
N VAL A 89 0.50 6.56 1.96
CA VAL A 89 1.86 7.10 2.15
C VAL A 89 2.16 8.20 1.14
N THR A 90 1.89 7.97 -0.14
CA THR A 90 2.10 8.98 -1.19
C THR A 90 1.19 10.18 -1.02
N GLY A 91 -0.06 9.97 -0.59
CA GLY A 91 -1.01 11.05 -0.28
C GLY A 91 -0.51 11.97 0.84
N HIS A 92 0.17 11.45 1.85
CA HIS A 92 0.80 12.25 2.89
C HIS A 92 2.00 13.06 2.36
N GLY A 93 2.79 12.49 1.46
CA GLY A 93 3.93 13.15 0.84
C GLY A 93 3.56 14.24 -0.16
N GLN A 94 2.33 14.18 -0.71
CA GLN A 94 1.82 15.11 -1.75
C GLN A 94 2.82 15.35 -2.90
N PRO A 95 3.38 14.30 -3.52
CA PRO A 95 4.36 14.45 -4.56
C PRO A 95 3.77 15.13 -5.80
N THR A 96 4.62 15.90 -6.47
CA THR A 96 4.32 16.50 -7.77
C THR A 96 5.13 15.85 -8.88
N GLU A 97 4.79 16.09 -10.14
CA GLU A 97 5.54 15.57 -11.29
C GLU A 97 7.02 15.99 -11.32
N ASN A 98 7.36 17.12 -10.67
CA ASN A 98 8.70 17.70 -10.69
C ASN A 98 9.56 17.28 -9.49
N ASP A 99 8.99 16.49 -8.58
CA ASP A 99 9.76 15.97 -7.45
C ASP A 99 10.77 14.90 -7.89
N THR A 100 11.84 14.82 -7.14
CA THR A 100 12.76 13.68 -7.16
C THR A 100 12.50 12.87 -5.91
N VAL A 101 11.82 11.74 -6.07
CA VAL A 101 11.36 10.91 -4.95
C VAL A 101 12.28 9.73 -4.75
N LEU A 102 12.83 9.60 -3.54
CA LEU A 102 13.53 8.40 -3.12
C LEU A 102 12.54 7.46 -2.40
N VAL A 103 12.39 6.25 -2.91
CA VAL A 103 11.75 5.13 -2.21
C VAL A 103 12.87 4.25 -1.63
N TYR A 104 12.96 4.18 -0.32
CA TYR A 104 13.95 3.36 0.38
C TYR A 104 13.34 2.01 0.74
N GLY A 105 13.79 0.96 0.05
CA GLY A 105 13.26 -0.40 0.10
C GLY A 105 12.46 -0.78 -1.15
N ALA A 106 12.88 -1.86 -1.81
CA ALA A 106 12.24 -2.45 -2.99
C ALA A 106 11.46 -3.73 -2.64
N GLY A 107 10.88 -3.78 -1.44
CA GLY A 107 9.94 -4.83 -1.04
C GLY A 107 8.55 -4.60 -1.68
N PRO A 108 7.56 -5.48 -1.41
CA PRO A 108 6.22 -5.37 -2.00
C PRO A 108 5.59 -3.98 -1.86
N ILE A 109 5.70 -3.35 -0.67
CA ILE A 109 5.17 -2.00 -0.45
C ILE A 109 5.96 -0.95 -1.24
N GLY A 110 7.30 -1.02 -1.25
CA GLY A 110 8.11 -0.09 -2.05
C GLY A 110 7.76 -0.16 -3.54
N LEU A 111 7.55 -1.36 -4.09
CA LEU A 111 7.15 -1.54 -5.49
C LEU A 111 5.76 -0.98 -5.80
N THR A 112 4.79 -1.11 -4.89
CA THR A 112 3.47 -0.49 -5.06
C THR A 112 3.54 1.04 -4.97
N ILE A 113 4.40 1.59 -4.08
CA ILE A 113 4.66 3.03 -4.00
C ILE A 113 5.22 3.56 -5.32
N VAL A 114 6.21 2.89 -5.92
CA VAL A 114 6.76 3.26 -7.24
C VAL A 114 5.65 3.36 -8.29
N GLN A 115 4.77 2.35 -8.36
CA GLN A 115 3.67 2.32 -9.32
C GLN A 115 2.66 3.45 -9.08
N VAL A 116 2.35 3.80 -7.83
CA VAL A 116 1.48 4.93 -7.51
C VAL A 116 2.13 6.26 -7.87
N LEU A 117 3.41 6.44 -7.56
CA LEU A 117 4.17 7.65 -7.94
C LEU A 117 4.18 7.86 -9.45
N LYS A 118 4.38 6.79 -10.23
CA LYS A 118 4.42 6.86 -11.70
C LYS A 118 3.03 6.94 -12.31
N GLY A 119 2.09 6.11 -11.88
CA GLY A 119 0.78 5.96 -12.52
C GLY A 119 -0.27 6.98 -12.09
N VAL A 120 -0.17 7.53 -10.87
CA VAL A 120 -1.16 8.47 -10.33
C VAL A 120 -0.61 9.89 -10.29
N TYR A 121 0.61 10.06 -9.78
CA TYR A 121 1.22 11.39 -9.59
C TYR A 121 2.09 11.83 -10.79
N ASN A 122 2.40 10.93 -11.72
CA ASN A 122 3.26 11.18 -12.89
C ASN A 122 4.64 11.74 -12.52
N VAL A 123 5.20 11.32 -11.38
CA VAL A 123 6.52 11.75 -10.91
C VAL A 123 7.58 11.38 -11.92
N LYS A 124 8.38 12.36 -12.37
CA LYS A 124 9.39 12.16 -13.43
C LYS A 124 10.61 11.41 -12.93
N ASN A 125 11.02 11.65 -11.69
CA ASN A 125 12.24 11.08 -11.13
C ASN A 125 11.94 10.23 -9.88
N VAL A 126 11.79 8.93 -10.05
CA VAL A 126 11.61 7.96 -8.96
C VAL A 126 12.87 7.13 -8.82
N ILE A 127 13.53 7.26 -7.68
CA ILE A 127 14.73 6.54 -7.30
C ILE A 127 14.34 5.47 -6.30
N VAL A 128 14.80 4.24 -6.50
CA VAL A 128 14.62 3.15 -5.53
C VAL A 128 15.99 2.72 -5.02
N ALA A 129 16.12 2.58 -3.72
CA ALA A 129 17.31 2.03 -3.09
C ALA A 129 16.98 0.76 -2.31
N ASP A 130 17.75 -0.29 -2.51
CA ASP A 130 17.68 -1.56 -1.78
C ASP A 130 19.07 -2.19 -1.75
N ARG A 131 19.23 -3.25 -0.95
CA ARG A 131 20.49 -4.01 -0.84
C ARG A 131 20.50 -5.28 -1.70
N ILE A 132 19.38 -5.62 -2.34
CA ILE A 132 19.14 -6.88 -3.07
C ILE A 132 18.89 -6.56 -4.55
N ASP A 133 19.77 -7.02 -5.42
CA ASP A 133 19.75 -6.71 -6.85
C ASP A 133 18.47 -7.20 -7.54
N GLU A 134 17.97 -8.40 -7.21
CA GLU A 134 16.75 -8.95 -7.80
C GLU A 134 15.52 -8.07 -7.49
N ARG A 135 15.47 -7.42 -6.33
CA ARG A 135 14.43 -6.47 -5.98
C ARG A 135 14.55 -5.17 -6.77
N LEU A 136 15.78 -4.73 -7.00
CA LEU A 136 16.06 -3.53 -7.79
C LEU A 136 15.67 -3.71 -9.26
N GLU A 137 15.87 -4.90 -9.83
CA GLU A 137 15.33 -5.21 -11.17
C GLU A 137 13.79 -5.12 -11.18
N LYS A 138 13.12 -5.66 -10.17
CA LYS A 138 11.65 -5.50 -10.04
C LYS A 138 11.22 -4.05 -9.87
N ALA A 139 12.01 -3.22 -9.21
CA ALA A 139 11.74 -1.79 -9.11
C ALA A 139 11.80 -1.10 -10.47
N LYS A 140 12.77 -1.44 -11.33
CA LYS A 140 12.84 -0.94 -12.71
C LYS A 140 11.62 -1.39 -13.53
N GLU A 141 11.24 -2.66 -13.45
CA GLU A 141 10.03 -3.18 -14.10
C GLU A 141 8.76 -2.46 -13.63
N SER A 142 8.73 -2.02 -12.37
CA SER A 142 7.63 -1.24 -11.77
C SER A 142 7.63 0.24 -12.16
N GLY A 143 8.65 0.71 -12.89
CA GLY A 143 8.73 2.06 -13.40
C GLY A 143 9.72 2.98 -12.68
N ALA A 144 10.60 2.47 -11.81
CA ALA A 144 11.66 3.28 -11.21
C ALA A 144 12.64 3.77 -12.29
N ASP A 145 12.95 5.07 -12.28
CA ASP A 145 13.90 5.66 -13.23
C ASP A 145 15.35 5.31 -12.84
N TRP A 146 15.60 5.16 -11.54
CA TRP A 146 16.91 4.80 -10.98
C TRP A 146 16.73 3.73 -9.91
N ALA A 147 17.55 2.67 -9.99
CA ALA A 147 17.63 1.61 -8.98
C ALA A 147 19.07 1.55 -8.47
N ILE A 148 19.25 1.74 -7.17
CA ILE A 148 20.56 1.90 -6.53
C ILE A 148 20.74 0.81 -5.47
N ASN A 149 21.77 -0.02 -5.65
CA ASN A 149 22.21 -0.94 -4.62
C ASN A 149 23.09 -0.18 -3.60
N ASN A 150 22.61 -0.09 -2.36
CA ASN A 150 23.32 0.58 -1.27
C ASN A 150 23.93 -0.40 -0.25
N SER A 151 24.18 -1.66 -0.65
CA SER A 151 24.75 -2.68 0.24
C SER A 151 26.22 -2.40 0.61
N GLN A 152 26.97 -1.72 -0.27
CA GLN A 152 28.40 -1.46 -0.10
C GLN A 152 28.72 0.02 0.17
N THR A 153 27.90 0.93 -0.34
CA THR A 153 28.16 2.37 -0.26
C THR A 153 26.94 3.08 0.31
N PRO A 154 27.10 3.93 1.34
CA PRO A 154 26.01 4.73 1.89
C PRO A 154 25.34 5.61 0.83
N LEU A 155 24.01 5.71 0.85
CA LEU A 155 23.25 6.51 -0.12
C LEU A 155 23.68 7.98 -0.19
N GLY A 156 24.08 8.57 0.93
CA GLY A 156 24.54 9.96 0.98
C GLY A 156 25.81 10.19 0.15
N GLU A 157 26.71 9.22 0.12
CA GLU A 157 27.92 9.27 -0.72
C GLU A 157 27.56 9.14 -2.20
N ILE A 158 26.70 8.16 -2.55
CA ILE A 158 26.22 7.96 -3.93
C ILE A 158 25.50 9.22 -4.43
N PHE A 159 24.67 9.82 -3.61
CA PHE A 159 23.93 11.04 -3.99
C PHE A 159 24.84 12.24 -4.16
N THR A 160 25.86 12.38 -3.30
CA THR A 160 26.87 13.45 -3.42
C THR A 160 27.66 13.30 -4.72
N GLU A 161 28.15 12.10 -5.01
CA GLU A 161 28.91 11.79 -6.22
C GLU A 161 28.10 12.05 -7.50
N LYS A 162 26.82 11.63 -7.49
CA LYS A 162 25.94 11.75 -8.65
C LYS A 162 25.21 13.09 -8.74
N GLY A 163 25.35 13.97 -7.76
CA GLY A 163 24.64 15.24 -7.71
C GLY A 163 23.12 15.10 -7.52
N ILE A 164 22.66 13.98 -6.95
CA ILE A 164 21.25 13.70 -6.72
C ILE A 164 20.78 14.39 -5.44
N LYS A 165 19.64 15.06 -5.50
CA LYS A 165 18.99 15.70 -4.35
C LYS A 165 17.52 15.34 -4.30
N PRO A 166 17.13 14.27 -3.58
CA PRO A 166 15.72 13.95 -3.38
C PRO A 166 14.99 15.09 -2.69
N THR A 167 13.80 15.42 -3.19
CA THR A 167 12.89 16.41 -2.58
C THR A 167 11.90 15.75 -1.63
N LEU A 168 11.65 14.46 -1.83
CA LEU A 168 10.79 13.63 -0.99
C LEU A 168 11.47 12.26 -0.76
N ILE A 169 11.40 11.77 0.47
CA ILE A 169 11.88 10.44 0.83
C ILE A 169 10.72 9.65 1.44
N ILE A 170 10.51 8.46 0.94
CA ILE A 170 9.53 7.49 1.44
C ILE A 170 10.29 6.24 1.91
N ASP A 171 10.25 5.98 3.21
CA ASP A 171 10.84 4.77 3.78
C ASP A 171 9.84 3.61 3.75
N ALA A 172 10.19 2.58 3.00
CA ALA A 172 9.45 1.32 2.88
C ALA A 172 10.30 0.10 3.30
N ALA A 173 11.47 0.32 3.93
CA ALA A 173 12.39 -0.75 4.33
C ALA A 173 12.13 -1.26 5.74
N CYS A 174 11.63 -0.43 6.66
CA CYS A 174 11.40 -0.73 8.09
C CYS A 174 12.63 -1.36 8.78
N HIS A 175 13.84 -1.02 8.35
CA HIS A 175 15.09 -1.54 8.91
C HIS A 175 15.90 -0.38 9.48
N PRO A 176 16.40 -0.47 10.74
CA PRO A 176 17.36 0.51 11.23
C PRO A 176 18.58 0.53 10.30
N SER A 177 18.86 1.69 9.76
CA SER A 177 20.02 1.97 8.90
C SER A 177 21.31 1.99 9.73
#